data_5efd0661a231e4226bff878d136745ec
#
_entry.id   5efd0661a231e4226bff878d136745ec
#
_cell.length_a   1.000
_cell.length_b   1.000
_cell.length_c   1.000
_cell.angle_alpha   90.00
_cell.angle_beta   90.00
_cell.angle_gamma   90.00
#
_symmetry.space_group_name_H-M   'P 1'
#
loop_
_entity.id
_entity.type
_entity.pdbx_description
1 polymer ?
#
loop_
_entity_poly.entity_id
_entity_poly.type
_entity_poly.pdbx_seq_one_letter_code
_entity_poly.pdbx_strand_id
1 'polypeptide(L)'
;MEWSFTTARGPGGQHVNKASTAAILRVRAVDIGGLDDAALERLRAIAISVLVGDGELLYRCDLHRSQLQNREACEGRLRTMVSQAAIRPKVRKKTKPTCGSVQRRLEGKKKDAQRKQGRRWRDEN
;
A
#
# COMPACT_ATOMS: atom_id res chain seq x y z
N MET A 1 -12.99 -9.89 17.54
CA MET A 1 -11.76 -9.13 17.80
C MET A 1 -11.09 -9.67 19.06
N GLU A 2 -9.86 -10.15 18.96
CA GLU A 2 -9.07 -10.65 20.08
C GLU A 2 -7.84 -9.79 20.29
N TRP A 3 -7.54 -9.49 21.55
CA TRP A 3 -6.38 -8.73 21.94
C TRP A 3 -5.42 -9.57 22.73
N SER A 4 -4.14 -9.47 22.39
CA SER A 4 -3.05 -10.00 23.23
C SER A 4 -1.96 -8.94 23.37
N PHE A 5 -1.21 -9.03 24.45
CA PHE A 5 -0.18 -8.06 24.76
C PHE A 5 1.13 -8.80 25.04
N THR A 6 2.22 -8.26 24.54
CA THR A 6 3.55 -8.84 24.69
C THR A 6 4.59 -7.74 24.89
N THR A 7 5.79 -8.13 25.23
CA THR A 7 6.90 -7.17 25.34
C THR A 7 7.25 -6.57 23.99
N ALA A 8 7.57 -5.28 23.96
CA ALA A 8 8.03 -4.60 22.75
C ALA A 8 9.38 -5.16 22.30
N ARG A 9 9.65 -5.15 20.99
CA ARG A 9 10.94 -5.53 20.41
C ARG A 9 11.76 -4.26 20.19
N GLY A 10 13.02 -4.28 20.60
CA GLY A 10 13.94 -3.17 20.32
C GLY A 10 15.00 -2.99 21.39
N PRO A 11 16.03 -2.18 21.13
CA PRO A 11 17.01 -1.80 22.13
C PRO A 11 16.31 -0.98 23.22
N GLY A 12 16.34 -1.47 24.45
CA GLY A 12 15.70 -0.79 25.58
C GLY A 12 16.18 -1.35 26.92
N GLY A 13 15.97 -0.58 27.97
CA GLY A 13 16.30 -0.97 29.34
C GLY A 13 15.32 -2.00 29.92
N GLN A 14 15.47 -2.30 31.21
CA GLN A 14 14.68 -3.31 31.90
C GLN A 14 13.15 -3.14 31.79
N HIS A 15 12.68 -1.89 31.63
CA HIS A 15 11.26 -1.58 31.48
C HIS A 15 10.69 -2.15 30.16
N VAL A 16 11.42 -2.01 29.05
CA VAL A 16 11.00 -2.52 27.74
C VAL A 16 10.90 -4.04 27.74
N ASN A 17 11.79 -4.71 28.46
CA ASN A 17 11.86 -6.17 28.52
C ASN A 17 10.84 -6.78 29.49
N LYS A 18 10.30 -6.00 30.44
CA LYS A 18 9.36 -6.50 31.48
C LYS A 18 7.93 -6.04 31.25
N ALA A 19 7.71 -4.88 30.60
CA ALA A 19 6.37 -4.34 30.37
C ALA A 19 5.79 -4.86 29.04
N SER A 20 4.62 -5.49 29.08
CA SER A 20 3.86 -5.96 27.90
C SER A 20 3.15 -4.79 27.20
N THR A 21 3.92 -3.88 26.61
CA THR A 21 3.39 -2.67 25.98
C THR A 21 3.00 -2.88 24.51
N ALA A 22 3.54 -3.88 23.83
CA ALA A 22 3.16 -4.17 22.45
C ALA A 22 1.76 -4.79 22.40
N ALA A 23 0.89 -4.21 21.58
CA ALA A 23 -0.46 -4.68 21.33
C ALA A 23 -0.51 -5.55 20.07
N ILE A 24 -1.17 -6.69 20.14
CA ILE A 24 -1.45 -7.56 19.01
C ILE A 24 -2.96 -7.67 18.90
N LEU A 25 -3.48 -7.27 17.75
CA LEU A 25 -4.88 -7.39 17.37
C LEU A 25 -5.04 -8.56 16.39
N ARG A 26 -5.94 -9.48 16.69
CA ARG A 26 -6.38 -10.56 15.80
C ARG A 26 -7.85 -10.38 15.48
N VAL A 27 -8.18 -10.40 14.18
CA VAL A 27 -9.55 -10.21 13.68
C VAL A 27 -9.73 -11.06 12.43
N ARG A 28 -10.84 -11.81 12.31
CA ARG A 28 -11.18 -12.47 11.05
C ARG A 28 -11.81 -11.45 10.12
N ALA A 29 -11.37 -11.43 8.86
CA ALA A 29 -11.87 -10.48 7.86
C ALA A 29 -13.40 -10.58 7.68
N VAL A 30 -13.96 -11.78 7.76
CA VAL A 30 -15.40 -12.04 7.64
C VAL A 30 -16.25 -11.49 8.81
N ASP A 31 -15.65 -11.29 9.98
CA ASP A 31 -16.34 -10.74 11.15
C ASP A 31 -16.42 -9.21 11.12
N ILE A 32 -15.82 -8.56 10.11
CA ILE A 32 -15.87 -7.11 9.91
C ILE A 32 -17.18 -6.77 9.20
N GLY A 33 -18.16 -6.27 9.96
CA GLY A 33 -19.44 -5.89 9.41
C GLY A 33 -19.37 -4.70 8.43
N GLY A 34 -20.35 -4.62 7.52
CA GLY A 34 -20.50 -3.49 6.60
C GLY A 34 -19.67 -3.59 5.31
N LEU A 35 -18.99 -4.69 5.04
CA LEU A 35 -18.29 -4.95 3.80
C LEU A 35 -19.05 -5.95 2.94
N ASP A 36 -19.17 -5.67 1.64
CA ASP A 36 -19.64 -6.63 0.63
C ASP A 36 -18.49 -7.63 0.27
N ASP A 37 -18.83 -8.73 -0.41
CA ASP A 37 -17.85 -9.74 -0.80
C ASP A 37 -16.70 -9.15 -1.61
N ALA A 38 -17.00 -8.21 -2.51
CA ALA A 38 -16.00 -7.53 -3.31
C ALA A 38 -15.09 -6.61 -2.46
N ALA A 39 -15.61 -6.02 -1.38
CA ALA A 39 -14.81 -5.25 -0.43
C ALA A 39 -13.96 -6.17 0.44
N LEU A 40 -14.46 -7.34 0.84
CA LEU A 40 -13.68 -8.35 1.55
C LEU A 40 -12.49 -8.84 0.72
N GLU A 41 -12.68 -9.11 -0.58
CA GLU A 41 -11.58 -9.46 -1.48
C GLU A 41 -10.56 -8.32 -1.60
N ARG A 42 -11.00 -7.06 -1.71
CA ARG A 42 -10.10 -5.91 -1.69
C ARG A 42 -9.36 -5.78 -0.36
N LEU A 43 -10.04 -6.02 0.77
CA LEU A 43 -9.42 -6.00 2.09
C LEU A 43 -8.31 -7.05 2.19
N ARG A 44 -8.55 -8.28 1.74
CA ARG A 44 -7.53 -9.35 1.70
C ARG A 44 -6.33 -8.96 0.85
N ALA A 45 -6.55 -8.34 -0.31
CA ALA A 45 -5.48 -7.86 -1.18
C ALA A 45 -4.65 -6.73 -0.54
N ILE A 46 -5.31 -5.78 0.14
CA ILE A 46 -4.63 -4.67 0.84
C ILE A 46 -3.86 -5.19 2.06
N ALA A 47 -4.45 -6.13 2.79
CA ALA A 47 -3.94 -6.64 4.05
C ALA A 47 -2.98 -7.83 3.91
N ILE A 48 -2.47 -8.13 2.72
CA ILE A 48 -1.66 -9.32 2.42
C ILE A 48 -0.46 -9.50 3.37
N SER A 49 0.14 -8.40 3.84
CA SER A 49 1.30 -8.44 4.75
C SER A 49 0.95 -8.79 6.19
N VAL A 50 -0.32 -8.74 6.56
CA VAL A 50 -0.83 -9.01 7.91
C VAL A 50 -1.87 -10.12 7.92
N LEU A 51 -2.14 -10.72 6.76
CA LEU A 51 -3.04 -11.84 6.60
C LEU A 51 -2.33 -13.12 7.04
N VAL A 52 -2.97 -13.88 7.93
CA VAL A 52 -2.46 -15.15 8.47
C VAL A 52 -3.53 -16.22 8.31
N GLY A 53 -3.11 -17.42 7.88
CA GLY A 53 -4.01 -18.57 7.73
C GLY A 53 -5.25 -18.29 6.90
N ASP A 54 -6.40 -18.75 7.34
CA ASP A 54 -7.67 -18.72 6.59
C ASP A 54 -8.43 -17.36 6.64
N GLY A 55 -7.69 -16.26 6.53
CA GLY A 55 -8.31 -14.93 6.44
C GLY A 55 -8.36 -14.18 7.76
N GLU A 56 -7.49 -14.50 8.69
CA GLU A 56 -7.26 -13.72 9.91
C GLU A 56 -6.26 -12.58 9.64
N LEU A 57 -6.57 -11.40 10.15
CA LEU A 57 -5.71 -10.23 10.15
C LEU A 57 -5.00 -10.15 11.49
N LEU A 58 -3.67 -10.16 11.47
CA LEU A 58 -2.82 -10.06 12.66
C LEU A 58 -2.02 -8.77 12.61
N TYR A 59 -2.38 -7.82 13.48
CA TYR A 59 -1.67 -6.55 13.64
C TYR A 59 -0.86 -6.53 14.91
N ARG A 60 0.42 -6.20 14.80
CA ARG A 60 1.28 -5.90 15.94
C ARG A 60 1.67 -4.42 15.93
N CYS A 61 1.48 -3.74 17.03
CA CYS A 61 1.90 -2.35 17.24
C CYS A 61 2.73 -2.25 18.52
N ASP A 62 3.95 -1.75 18.37
CA ASP A 62 4.92 -1.53 19.46
C ASP A 62 5.65 -0.18 19.30
N LEU A 63 4.95 0.80 18.68
CA LEU A 63 5.50 2.13 18.37
C LEU A 63 5.62 3.03 19.60
N HIS A 64 4.72 2.84 20.56
CA HIS A 64 4.60 3.67 21.76
C HIS A 64 5.00 2.94 23.02
N ARG A 65 5.39 3.71 24.05
CA ARG A 65 5.67 3.15 25.38
C ARG A 65 4.40 2.75 26.15
N SER A 66 3.25 3.28 25.73
CA SER A 66 1.95 3.02 26.33
C SER A 66 1.21 1.89 25.59
N GLN A 67 0.74 0.90 26.32
CA GLN A 67 -0.10 -0.19 25.81
C GLN A 67 -1.38 0.34 25.16
N LEU A 68 -2.02 1.35 25.79
CA LEU A 68 -3.23 1.97 25.26
C LEU A 68 -2.99 2.63 23.91
N GLN A 69 -1.91 3.42 23.78
CA GLN A 69 -1.56 4.06 22.50
C GLN A 69 -1.23 3.04 21.39
N ASN A 70 -0.58 1.93 21.73
CA ASN A 70 -0.32 0.86 20.77
C ASN A 70 -1.61 0.16 20.34
N ARG A 71 -2.57 -0.02 21.26
CA ARG A 71 -3.91 -0.52 20.93
C ARG A 71 -4.64 0.41 19.97
N GLU A 72 -4.69 1.70 20.28
CA GLU A 72 -5.30 2.72 19.40
C GLU A 72 -4.63 2.77 18.01
N ALA A 73 -3.30 2.62 17.95
CA ALA A 73 -2.56 2.55 16.69
C ALA A 73 -2.95 1.31 15.85
N CYS A 74 -3.15 0.14 16.48
CA CYS A 74 -3.66 -1.05 15.79
C CYS A 74 -5.08 -0.82 15.23
N GLU A 75 -5.97 -0.26 16.05
CA GLU A 75 -7.35 0.05 15.62
C GLU A 75 -7.35 1.07 14.47
N GLY A 76 -6.52 2.11 14.55
CA GLY A 76 -6.37 3.12 13.49
C GLY A 76 -5.92 2.51 12.17
N ARG A 77 -4.95 1.59 12.19
CA ARG A 77 -4.51 0.85 10.99
C ARG A 77 -5.63 0.00 10.41
N LEU A 78 -6.34 -0.76 11.24
CA LEU A 78 -7.47 -1.56 10.77
C LEU A 78 -8.55 -0.68 10.14
N ARG A 79 -8.96 0.41 10.80
CA ARG A 79 -9.95 1.36 10.27
C ARG A 79 -9.53 1.92 8.91
N THR A 80 -8.26 2.29 8.75
CA THR A 80 -7.74 2.80 7.48
C THR A 80 -7.85 1.76 6.37
N MET A 81 -7.47 0.50 6.62
CA MET A 81 -7.57 -0.56 5.62
C MET A 81 -9.02 -0.90 5.26
N VAL A 82 -9.91 -0.97 6.25
CA VAL A 82 -11.35 -1.19 6.03
C VAL A 82 -11.95 -0.07 5.19
N SER A 83 -11.62 1.19 5.51
CA SER A 83 -12.09 2.35 4.74
C SER A 83 -11.60 2.31 3.29
N GLN A 84 -10.34 1.95 3.06
CA GLN A 84 -9.79 1.79 1.72
C GLN A 84 -10.45 0.64 0.95
N ALA A 85 -10.73 -0.48 1.61
CA ALA A 85 -11.40 -1.62 1.01
C ALA A 85 -12.86 -1.33 0.64
N ALA A 86 -13.57 -0.52 1.45
CA ALA A 86 -14.94 -0.11 1.19
C ALA A 86 -15.08 0.75 -0.08
N ILE A 87 -14.05 1.54 -0.42
CA ILE A 87 -14.07 2.38 -1.61
C ILE A 87 -13.93 1.53 -2.87
N ARG A 88 -14.95 1.57 -3.75
CA ARG A 88 -14.90 0.89 -5.06
C ARG A 88 -13.95 1.65 -6.00
N PRO A 89 -12.87 1.03 -6.51
CA PRO A 89 -11.95 1.71 -7.41
C PRO A 89 -12.65 2.05 -8.73
N LYS A 90 -12.44 3.28 -9.20
CA LYS A 90 -12.96 3.72 -10.51
C LYS A 90 -12.20 3.01 -11.63
N VAL A 91 -12.91 2.27 -12.48
CA VAL A 91 -12.34 1.64 -13.67
C VAL A 91 -11.85 2.71 -14.64
N ARG A 92 -10.54 2.76 -14.87
CA ARG A 92 -9.95 3.70 -15.83
C ARG A 92 -10.07 3.12 -17.23
N LYS A 93 -10.84 3.82 -18.10
CA LYS A 93 -10.89 3.50 -19.54
C LYS A 93 -9.59 3.95 -20.20
N LYS A 94 -9.02 3.10 -21.06
CA LYS A 94 -7.85 3.47 -21.87
C LYS A 94 -8.23 4.62 -22.81
N THR A 95 -7.44 5.70 -22.78
CA THR A 95 -7.60 6.83 -23.69
C THR A 95 -6.62 6.70 -24.84
N LYS A 96 -7.05 7.11 -26.05
CA LYS A 96 -6.16 7.20 -27.22
C LYS A 96 -5.37 8.52 -27.14
N PRO A 97 -4.09 8.54 -27.61
CA PRO A 97 -3.35 9.80 -27.74
C PRO A 97 -4.09 10.77 -28.66
N THR A 98 -4.04 12.06 -28.35
CA THR A 98 -4.63 13.09 -29.20
C THR A 98 -3.86 13.22 -30.53
N CYS A 99 -4.54 13.61 -31.63
CA CYS A 99 -3.90 13.83 -32.92
C CYS A 99 -2.70 14.78 -32.82
N GLY A 100 -2.81 15.86 -32.05
CA GLY A 100 -1.72 16.81 -31.83
C GLY A 100 -0.51 16.21 -31.09
N SER A 101 -0.74 15.26 -30.15
CA SER A 101 0.36 14.52 -29.50
C SER A 101 1.10 13.63 -30.51
N VAL A 102 0.36 12.92 -31.35
CA VAL A 102 0.94 12.08 -32.42
C VAL A 102 1.75 12.92 -33.41
N GLN A 103 1.21 14.04 -33.83
CA GLN A 103 1.88 14.95 -34.78
C GLN A 103 3.18 15.51 -34.20
N ARG A 104 3.16 16.04 -32.96
CA ARG A 104 4.38 16.52 -32.26
C ARG A 104 5.43 15.43 -32.15
N ARG A 105 5.06 14.20 -31.86
CA ARG A 105 5.98 13.06 -31.80
C ARG A 105 6.60 12.76 -33.17
N LEU A 106 5.82 12.85 -34.27
CA LEU A 106 6.31 12.62 -35.63
C LEU A 106 7.26 13.72 -36.04
N GLU A 107 6.94 14.99 -35.75
CA GLU A 107 7.80 16.15 -36.02
C GLU A 107 9.13 16.05 -35.28
N GLY A 108 9.09 15.66 -33.98
CA GLY A 108 10.29 15.39 -33.21
C GLY A 108 11.17 14.32 -33.85
N LYS A 109 10.58 13.19 -34.28
CA LYS A 109 11.31 12.13 -34.97
C LYS A 109 11.92 12.61 -36.29
N LYS A 110 11.23 13.45 -37.06
CA LYS A 110 11.77 14.02 -38.31
C LYS A 110 12.98 14.92 -38.04
N LYS A 111 12.90 15.80 -37.03
CA LYS A 111 14.02 16.66 -36.62
C LYS A 111 15.24 15.84 -36.19
N ASP A 112 15.01 14.79 -35.40
CA ASP A 112 16.13 13.92 -34.96
C ASP A 112 16.75 13.13 -36.11
N ALA A 113 15.94 12.69 -37.10
CA ALA A 113 16.46 12.04 -38.31
C ALA A 113 17.33 13.00 -39.13
N GLN A 114 16.87 14.25 -39.35
CA GLN A 114 17.65 15.27 -40.00
C GLN A 114 18.99 15.57 -39.29
N ARG A 115 18.97 15.68 -37.97
CA ARG A 115 20.22 15.85 -37.19
C ARG A 115 21.17 14.68 -37.39
N LYS A 116 20.68 13.45 -37.42
CA LYS A 116 21.51 12.25 -37.64
C LYS A 116 22.11 12.24 -39.04
N GLN A 117 21.31 12.60 -40.07
CA GLN A 117 21.81 12.71 -41.44
C GLN A 117 22.92 13.77 -41.56
N GLY A 118 22.71 14.97 -40.97
CA GLY A 118 23.73 16.02 -40.97
C GLY A 118 25.05 15.65 -40.22
N ARG A 119 24.98 14.76 -39.23
CA ARG A 119 26.20 14.23 -38.59
C ARG A 119 26.95 13.27 -39.52
N ARG A 120 26.25 12.30 -40.13
CA ARG A 120 26.85 11.37 -41.09
C ARG A 120 27.56 12.09 -42.25
N TRP A 121 26.94 13.14 -42.78
CA TRP A 121 27.53 13.93 -43.86
C TRP A 121 28.84 14.65 -43.43
N ARG A 122 28.94 15.05 -42.16
CA ARG A 122 30.21 15.65 -41.63
C ARG A 122 31.30 14.62 -41.42
N ASP A 123 30.96 13.38 -41.11
CA ASP A 123 31.92 12.31 -40.86
C ASP A 123 32.44 11.69 -42.17
N GLU A 124 31.77 11.91 -43.30
CA GLU A 124 32.12 11.39 -44.64
C GLU A 124 32.91 12.39 -45.50
N ASN A 125 33.06 13.69 -45.10
CA ASN A 125 33.77 14.74 -45.76
C ASN A 125 34.81 15.39 -44.85
#